data_995f63242531512edf1a19bfb03144b2
#
_entry.id   995f63242531512edf1a19bfb03144b2
#
_cell.length_a   1.000
_cell.length_b   1.000
_cell.length_c   1.000
_cell.angle_alpha   90.00
_cell.angle_beta   90.00
_cell.angle_gamma   90.00
#
_symmetry.space_group_name_H-M   'P 1'
#
loop_
_entity.id
_entity.type
_entity.pdbx_description
1 polymer ?
#
loop_
_entity_poly.entity_id
_entity_poly.type
_entity_poly.pdbx_seq_one_letter_code
_entity_poly.pdbx_strand_id
1 'polypeptide(L)'
;MKFKNFALIALLVGGFSVNVGAVSALPNSISDLVESAAPAVVNITSRKEVKMQQNPRGFDEFERFFGIPRGYPQPQEPQTKEAFAYGSGFIFQDGYLLTNFHVIDEAEEITVSVNDRREFSAEVVGIDPLSDLAVLKIKGKNLPKVSIGNSESLKVGDWVVAIGS
;
A
#
# COMPACT_ATOMS: atom_id res chain seq x y z
N MET A 1 -52.19 -74.46 -19.39
CA MET A 1 -51.99 -73.25 -18.56
C MET A 1 -50.79 -72.51 -19.18
N LYS A 2 -51.08 -71.30 -19.73
CA LYS A 2 -50.06 -70.52 -20.51
C LYS A 2 -49.45 -69.47 -19.60
N PHE A 3 -48.15 -69.58 -19.38
CA PHE A 3 -47.37 -68.52 -18.70
C PHE A 3 -46.99 -67.42 -19.70
N LYS A 4 -47.44 -66.20 -19.43
CA LYS A 4 -47.10 -65.00 -20.20
C LYS A 4 -45.72 -64.48 -19.83
N ASN A 5 -44.90 -64.30 -20.84
CA ASN A 5 -43.56 -63.67 -20.75
C ASN A 5 -43.72 -62.20 -20.38
N PHE A 6 -43.17 -61.78 -19.24
CA PHE A 6 -43.01 -60.41 -18.86
C PHE A 6 -41.62 -59.95 -19.31
N ALA A 7 -41.56 -59.09 -20.31
CA ALA A 7 -40.32 -58.51 -20.76
C ALA A 7 -39.99 -57.32 -19.84
N LEU A 8 -38.89 -57.43 -19.10
CA LEU A 8 -38.32 -56.39 -18.25
C LEU A 8 -37.52 -55.42 -19.11
N ILE A 9 -38.05 -54.21 -19.37
CA ILE A 9 -37.30 -53.15 -20.03
C ILE A 9 -36.42 -52.49 -18.96
N ALA A 10 -35.11 -52.73 -18.99
CA ALA A 10 -34.13 -52.02 -18.17
C ALA A 10 -33.85 -50.65 -18.82
N LEU A 11 -34.34 -49.58 -18.14
CA LEU A 11 -34.07 -48.20 -18.53
C LEU A 11 -32.64 -47.88 -18.09
N LEU A 12 -31.68 -47.78 -19.01
CA LEU A 12 -30.33 -47.33 -18.79
C LEU A 12 -30.34 -45.80 -18.60
N VAL A 13 -30.39 -45.35 -17.37
CA VAL A 13 -30.14 -43.94 -17.02
C VAL A 13 -28.64 -43.70 -17.09
N GLY A 14 -28.17 -43.22 -18.24
CA GLY A 14 -26.81 -42.76 -18.40
C GLY A 14 -26.54 -41.57 -17.45
N GLY A 15 -25.83 -41.84 -16.36
CA GLY A 15 -25.37 -40.81 -15.44
C GLY A 15 -24.37 -39.88 -16.16
N PHE A 16 -24.79 -38.66 -16.49
CA PHE A 16 -23.93 -37.59 -16.90
C PHE A 16 -23.18 -37.11 -15.64
N SER A 17 -21.96 -37.63 -15.43
CA SER A 17 -21.08 -37.10 -14.39
C SER A 17 -20.57 -35.75 -14.86
N VAL A 18 -21.18 -34.69 -14.39
CA VAL A 18 -20.66 -33.33 -14.52
C VAL A 18 -19.42 -33.28 -13.62
N ASN A 19 -18.23 -33.32 -14.25
CA ASN A 19 -17.00 -32.98 -13.55
C ASN A 19 -17.08 -31.48 -13.22
N VAL A 20 -17.56 -31.15 -12.02
CA VAL A 20 -17.38 -29.82 -11.44
C VAL A 20 -15.89 -29.72 -11.16
N GLY A 21 -15.16 -29.07 -12.07
CA GLY A 21 -13.76 -28.76 -11.88
C GLY A 21 -13.61 -28.14 -10.48
N ALA A 22 -12.60 -28.62 -9.73
CA ALA A 22 -12.32 -28.13 -8.39
C ALA A 22 -12.27 -26.60 -8.44
N VAL A 23 -13.28 -25.95 -7.85
CA VAL A 23 -13.19 -24.55 -7.47
C VAL A 23 -11.96 -24.49 -6.60
N SER A 24 -10.95 -23.72 -7.01
CA SER A 24 -9.74 -23.49 -6.22
C SER A 24 -10.20 -23.19 -4.80
N ALA A 25 -9.89 -24.10 -3.87
CA ALA A 25 -10.31 -23.94 -2.50
C ALA A 25 -9.81 -22.57 -2.04
N LEU A 26 -10.72 -21.75 -1.51
CA LEU A 26 -10.32 -20.55 -0.75
C LEU A 26 -9.16 -20.98 0.16
N PRO A 27 -8.09 -20.19 0.30
CA PRO A 27 -7.08 -20.46 1.29
C PRO A 27 -7.83 -20.71 2.60
N ASN A 28 -7.49 -21.77 3.31
CA ASN A 28 -8.24 -22.26 4.48
C ASN A 28 -8.53 -21.16 5.50
N SER A 29 -7.77 -20.06 5.45
CA SER A 29 -8.04 -18.83 6.19
C SER A 29 -7.31 -17.65 5.56
N ILE A 30 -8.01 -16.53 5.34
CA ILE A 30 -7.39 -15.23 5.04
C ILE A 30 -6.50 -14.80 6.20
N SER A 31 -6.85 -15.19 7.44
CA SER A 31 -6.07 -14.89 8.64
C SER A 31 -4.66 -15.46 8.58
N ASP A 32 -4.49 -16.68 8.08
CA ASP A 32 -3.16 -17.32 7.98
C ASP A 32 -2.26 -16.54 6.98
N LEU A 33 -2.86 -16.07 5.88
CA LEU A 33 -2.15 -15.22 4.92
C LEU A 33 -1.74 -13.89 5.54
N VAL A 34 -2.67 -13.23 6.24
CA VAL A 34 -2.40 -11.95 6.91
C VAL A 34 -1.36 -12.13 8.01
N GLU A 35 -1.47 -13.16 8.84
CA GLU A 35 -0.51 -13.47 9.91
C GLU A 35 0.91 -13.70 9.37
N SER A 36 1.03 -14.30 8.20
CA SER A 36 2.33 -14.55 7.56
C SER A 36 2.92 -13.29 6.90
N ALA A 37 2.10 -12.42 6.32
CA ALA A 37 2.55 -11.26 5.53
C ALA A 37 2.63 -9.97 6.34
N ALA A 38 1.70 -9.73 7.28
CA ALA A 38 1.62 -8.50 8.05
C ALA A 38 2.90 -8.12 8.82
N PRO A 39 3.70 -9.06 9.35
CA PRO A 39 4.94 -8.70 10.01
C PRO A 39 5.94 -7.96 9.11
N ALA A 40 5.89 -8.18 7.79
CA ALA A 40 6.76 -7.51 6.83
C ALA A 40 6.20 -6.19 6.28
N VAL A 41 4.94 -5.88 6.60
CA VAL A 41 4.33 -4.58 6.26
C VAL A 41 4.75 -3.57 7.30
N VAL A 42 5.15 -2.38 6.84
CA VAL A 42 5.72 -1.33 7.67
C VAL A 42 4.95 -0.03 7.48
N ASN A 43 4.92 0.79 8.53
CA ASN A 43 4.47 2.17 8.44
C ASN A 43 5.65 3.07 8.05
N ILE A 44 5.40 4.02 7.16
CA ILE A 44 6.40 5.00 6.70
C ILE A 44 5.89 6.38 7.04
N THR A 45 6.71 7.14 7.75
CA THR A 45 6.50 8.56 8.03
C THR A 45 7.60 9.34 7.34
N SER A 46 7.24 10.26 6.48
CA SER A 46 8.16 11.21 5.87
C SER A 46 7.92 12.62 6.40
N ARG A 47 9.00 13.35 6.66
CA ARG A 47 8.99 14.74 7.09
C ARG A 47 9.61 15.61 6.01
N LYS A 48 8.94 16.72 5.70
CA LYS A 48 9.46 17.77 4.81
C LYS A 48 9.25 19.17 5.41
N GLU A 49 10.15 20.08 5.12
CA GLU A 49 9.98 21.48 5.45
C GLU A 49 9.22 22.22 4.34
N VAL A 50 8.11 22.81 4.69
CA VAL A 50 7.33 23.65 3.77
C VAL A 50 7.54 25.11 4.11
N LYS A 51 8.18 25.84 3.21
CA LYS A 51 8.29 27.32 3.33
C LYS A 51 6.92 27.92 3.10
N MET A 52 6.36 28.55 4.12
CA MET A 52 5.16 29.36 3.93
C MET A 52 5.51 30.58 3.08
N GLN A 53 5.17 30.54 1.79
CA GLN A 53 5.05 31.76 1.02
C GLN A 53 3.83 32.51 1.52
N GLN A 54 4.05 33.48 2.43
CA GLN A 54 3.04 34.47 2.71
C GLN A 54 2.77 35.21 1.40
N ASN A 55 1.63 34.92 0.80
CA ASN A 55 1.18 35.64 -0.39
C ASN A 55 0.50 36.94 0.10
N PRO A 56 1.17 38.11 0.06
CA PRO A 56 0.62 39.36 0.59
C PRO A 56 -0.50 39.94 -0.27
N ARG A 57 -0.77 39.30 -1.46
CA ARG A 57 -1.62 39.90 -2.50
C ARG A 57 -3.07 40.22 -2.10
N GLY A 58 -3.62 39.56 -1.09
CA GLY A 58 -4.98 39.86 -0.63
C GLY A 58 -5.05 40.97 0.43
N PHE A 59 -3.99 41.17 1.23
CA PHE A 59 -3.94 42.21 2.26
C PHE A 59 -3.51 43.56 1.71
N ASP A 60 -2.61 43.62 0.75
CA ASP A 60 -2.11 44.85 0.12
C ASP A 60 -3.23 45.65 -0.56
N GLU A 61 -4.21 44.99 -1.19
CA GLU A 61 -5.35 45.70 -1.79
C GLU A 61 -6.32 46.25 -0.76
N PHE A 62 -6.54 45.53 0.34
CA PHE A 62 -7.40 45.98 1.44
C PHE A 62 -6.78 47.15 2.18
N GLU A 63 -5.48 47.14 2.50
CA GLU A 63 -4.76 48.23 3.16
C GLU A 63 -4.68 49.47 2.29
N ARG A 64 -4.51 49.34 0.97
CA ARG A 64 -4.55 50.47 0.04
C ARG A 64 -5.92 51.12 -0.04
N PHE A 65 -6.99 50.33 0.11
CA PHE A 65 -8.35 50.88 0.03
C PHE A 65 -8.77 51.61 1.31
N PHE A 66 -8.31 51.16 2.49
CA PHE A 66 -8.67 51.71 3.78
C PHE A 66 -7.64 52.69 4.34
N GLY A 67 -6.57 53.03 3.63
CA GLY A 67 -5.63 54.07 4.01
C GLY A 67 -4.90 53.82 5.36
N ILE A 68 -4.70 52.56 5.72
CA ILE A 68 -3.99 52.19 6.95
C ILE A 68 -2.50 52.53 6.77
N PRO A 69 -1.89 53.38 7.68
CA PRO A 69 -0.48 53.72 7.55
C PRO A 69 0.39 52.47 7.68
N ARG A 70 1.26 52.23 6.69
CA ARG A 70 2.29 51.18 6.76
C ARG A 70 3.15 51.40 8.01
N GLY A 71 2.92 50.58 9.01
CA GLY A 71 3.97 50.27 9.96
C GLY A 71 5.12 49.65 9.17
N TYR A 72 6.36 50.04 9.49
CA TYR A 72 7.56 49.54 8.83
C TYR A 72 7.49 48.02 8.65
N PRO A 73 7.68 47.49 7.43
CA PRO A 73 7.73 46.06 7.24
C PRO A 73 8.89 45.49 8.05
N GLN A 74 8.57 44.84 9.15
CA GLN A 74 9.56 44.03 9.79
C GLN A 74 9.86 42.86 8.83
N PRO A 75 11.13 42.60 8.55
CA PRO A 75 11.51 41.39 7.84
C PRO A 75 11.05 40.20 8.71
N GLN A 76 9.89 39.65 8.40
CA GLN A 76 9.47 38.39 9.01
C GLN A 76 10.33 37.32 8.37
N GLU A 77 11.14 36.67 9.19
CA GLU A 77 11.86 35.47 8.77
C GLU A 77 10.87 34.47 8.17
N PRO A 78 11.21 33.82 7.05
CA PRO A 78 10.33 32.83 6.43
C PRO A 78 10.03 31.74 7.46
N GLN A 79 8.77 31.67 7.89
CA GLN A 79 8.35 30.61 8.81
C GLN A 79 8.30 29.29 8.02
N THR A 80 9.22 28.41 8.33
CA THR A 80 9.19 27.02 7.91
C THR A 80 8.22 26.24 8.78
N LYS A 81 7.33 25.47 8.18
CA LYS A 81 6.49 24.49 8.88
C LYS A 81 6.88 23.10 8.45
N GLU A 82 6.94 22.19 9.42
CA GLU A 82 7.08 20.78 9.13
C GLU A 82 5.75 20.21 8.62
N ALA A 83 5.80 19.47 7.53
CA ALA A 83 4.71 18.68 7.01
C ALA A 83 5.09 17.21 7.06
N PHE A 84 4.12 16.37 7.43
CA PHE A 84 4.30 14.92 7.50
C PHE A 84 3.41 14.25 6.47
N ALA A 85 3.95 13.23 5.80
CA ALA A 85 3.17 12.28 5.02
C ALA A 85 3.32 10.90 5.64
N TYR A 86 2.26 10.11 5.52
CA TYR A 86 2.16 8.77 6.08
C TYR A 86 1.82 7.79 4.96
N GLY A 87 2.42 6.62 5.00
CA GLY A 87 2.17 5.57 4.03
C GLY A 87 2.57 4.20 4.55
N SER A 88 2.31 3.20 3.74
CA SER A 88 2.71 1.82 4.01
C SER A 88 3.79 1.39 3.02
N GLY A 89 4.58 0.43 3.43
CA GLY A 89 5.53 -0.28 2.59
C GLY A 89 5.66 -1.72 3.03
N PHE A 90 6.47 -2.49 2.32
CA PHE A 90 6.77 -3.86 2.73
C PHE A 90 8.22 -4.22 2.48
N ILE A 91 8.79 -5.01 3.39
CA ILE A 91 10.16 -5.48 3.29
C ILE A 91 10.18 -6.72 2.41
N PHE A 92 10.96 -6.70 1.33
CA PHE A 92 11.07 -7.82 0.38
C PHE A 92 12.47 -8.46 0.36
N GLN A 93 13.48 -7.75 0.87
CA GLN A 93 14.85 -8.22 0.99
C GLN A 93 15.47 -7.67 2.27
N ASP A 94 16.57 -8.23 2.73
CA ASP A 94 17.22 -7.83 3.98
C ASP A 94 17.57 -6.32 3.99
N GLY A 95 16.77 -5.56 4.75
CA GLY A 95 16.90 -4.11 4.86
C GLY A 95 16.34 -3.31 3.68
N TYR A 96 15.82 -3.94 2.63
CA TYR A 96 15.19 -3.25 1.50
C TYR A 96 13.68 -3.36 1.58
N LEU A 97 13.00 -2.24 1.35
CA LEU A 97 11.55 -2.16 1.34
C LEU A 97 11.05 -1.37 0.13
N LEU A 98 9.85 -1.68 -0.29
CA LEU A 98 9.13 -1.00 -1.37
C LEU A 98 7.99 -0.18 -0.79
N THR A 99 7.81 1.03 -1.32
CA THR A 99 6.70 1.94 -0.99
C THR A 99 6.31 2.75 -2.23
N ASN A 100 5.32 3.61 -2.10
CA ASN A 100 4.96 4.55 -3.15
C ASN A 100 5.87 5.78 -3.15
N PHE A 101 6.17 6.30 -4.34
CA PHE A 101 7.00 7.49 -4.49
C PHE A 101 6.39 8.71 -3.81
N HIS A 102 5.08 8.94 -3.99
CA HIS A 102 4.38 10.09 -3.39
C HIS A 102 4.47 10.16 -1.86
N VAL A 103 4.71 9.01 -1.17
CA VAL A 103 4.89 8.98 0.30
C VAL A 103 6.19 9.64 0.72
N ILE A 104 7.23 9.58 -0.13
CA ILE A 104 8.57 10.05 0.19
C ILE A 104 9.01 11.26 -0.63
N ASP A 105 8.13 11.76 -1.48
CA ASP A 105 8.44 12.87 -2.36
C ASP A 105 8.76 14.15 -1.56
N GLU A 106 9.90 14.77 -1.89
CA GLU A 106 10.47 15.92 -1.17
C GLU A 106 10.74 15.69 0.32
N ALA A 107 10.83 14.44 0.78
CA ALA A 107 11.12 14.12 2.17
C ALA A 107 12.57 14.45 2.53
N GLU A 108 12.77 15.16 3.64
CA GLU A 108 14.09 15.40 4.24
C GLU A 108 14.47 14.27 5.20
N GLU A 109 13.47 13.66 5.82
CA GLU A 109 13.66 12.56 6.74
C GLU A 109 12.56 11.51 6.52
N ILE A 110 12.97 10.24 6.50
CA ILE A 110 12.08 9.11 6.33
C ILE A 110 12.30 8.16 7.50
N THR A 111 11.24 7.91 8.25
CA THR A 111 11.21 6.95 9.36
C THR A 111 10.33 5.77 8.98
N VAL A 112 10.84 4.56 9.20
CA VAL A 112 10.15 3.30 8.98
C VAL A 112 9.90 2.63 10.32
N SER A 113 8.62 2.42 10.66
CA SER A 113 8.20 1.71 11.86
C SER A 113 7.76 0.29 11.49
N VAL A 114 8.41 -0.70 12.07
CA VAL A 114 8.12 -2.13 11.87
C VAL A 114 7.07 -2.58 12.91
N ASN A 115 6.35 -3.65 12.61
CA ASN A 115 5.24 -4.13 13.43
C ASN A 115 5.61 -4.41 14.90
N ASP A 116 6.87 -4.74 15.20
CA ASP A 116 7.39 -4.93 16.55
C ASP A 116 7.79 -3.62 17.28
N ARG A 117 7.37 -2.48 16.76
CA ARG A 117 7.62 -1.12 17.28
C ARG A 117 9.08 -0.64 17.16
N ARG A 118 9.94 -1.32 16.42
CA ARG A 118 11.26 -0.79 16.08
C ARG A 118 11.12 0.28 15.01
N GLU A 119 11.87 1.36 15.17
CA GLU A 119 11.93 2.46 14.20
C GLU A 119 13.33 2.56 13.60
N PHE A 120 13.38 2.88 12.33
CA PHE A 120 14.62 3.00 11.56
C PHE A 120 14.55 4.24 10.68
N SER A 121 15.64 4.99 10.62
CA SER A 121 15.84 5.96 9.54
C SER A 121 16.10 5.21 8.24
N ALA A 122 15.47 5.67 7.16
CA ALA A 122 15.56 5.05 5.85
C ALA A 122 16.31 5.93 4.86
N GLU A 123 17.09 5.29 3.99
CA GLU A 123 17.79 5.92 2.88
C GLU A 123 17.05 5.57 1.57
N VAL A 124 16.85 6.54 0.67
CA VAL A 124 16.27 6.31 -0.67
C VAL A 124 17.33 5.65 -1.55
N VAL A 125 17.03 4.48 -2.09
CA VAL A 125 17.94 3.72 -2.97
C VAL A 125 17.57 3.93 -4.43
N GLY A 126 16.28 4.04 -4.75
CA GLY A 126 15.79 4.25 -6.10
C GLY A 126 14.36 4.72 -6.10
N ILE A 127 13.99 5.45 -7.14
CA ILE A 127 12.63 5.95 -7.35
C ILE A 127 12.21 5.73 -8.80
N ASP A 128 10.92 5.50 -8.99
CA ASP A 128 10.25 5.54 -10.29
C ASP A 128 8.94 6.34 -10.15
N PRO A 129 8.99 7.66 -10.43
CA PRO A 129 7.82 8.52 -10.32
C PRO A 129 6.67 8.14 -11.28
N LEU A 130 7.00 7.53 -12.44
CA LEU A 130 5.98 7.15 -13.42
C LEU A 130 5.13 5.98 -12.93
N SER A 131 5.74 5.04 -12.23
CA SER A 131 5.05 3.89 -11.64
C SER A 131 4.63 4.14 -10.19
N ASP A 132 4.90 5.33 -9.64
CA ASP A 132 4.70 5.68 -8.23
C ASP A 132 5.39 4.69 -7.28
N LEU A 133 6.65 4.33 -7.55
CA LEU A 133 7.42 3.37 -6.76
C LEU A 133 8.68 4.01 -6.18
N ALA A 134 9.01 3.58 -4.97
CA ALA A 134 10.27 3.92 -4.31
C ALA A 134 10.84 2.72 -3.55
N VAL A 135 12.15 2.55 -3.63
CA VAL A 135 12.91 1.56 -2.86
C VAL A 135 13.70 2.29 -1.78
N LEU A 136 13.47 1.86 -0.54
CA LEU A 136 14.17 2.38 0.63
C LEU A 136 15.05 1.31 1.25
N LYS A 137 16.06 1.75 1.99
CA LYS A 137 16.97 0.89 2.75
C LYS A 137 16.99 1.30 4.21
N ILE A 138 16.86 0.31 5.10
CA ILE A 138 17.00 0.45 6.56
C ILE A 138 18.10 -0.46 7.10
N LYS A 139 18.71 -0.04 8.21
CA LYS A 139 19.80 -0.80 8.88
C LYS A 139 19.22 -1.61 10.04
N GLY A 140 18.44 -2.66 9.73
CA GLY A 140 17.84 -3.56 10.72
C GLY A 140 18.36 -4.99 10.60
N LYS A 141 18.34 -5.73 11.71
CA LYS A 141 18.65 -7.18 11.73
C LYS A 141 17.36 -7.97 11.97
N ASN A 142 17.30 -9.18 11.43
CA ASN A 142 16.16 -10.09 11.61
C ASN A 142 14.83 -9.44 11.24
N LEU A 143 14.78 -8.76 10.09
CA LEU A 143 13.58 -8.15 9.57
C LEU A 143 12.72 -9.22 8.86
N PRO A 144 11.41 -9.28 9.17
CA PRO A 144 10.49 -10.11 8.39
C PRO A 144 10.42 -9.60 6.95
N LYS A 145 10.20 -10.51 6.00
CA LYS A 145 10.13 -10.17 4.57
C LYS A 145 9.07 -10.99 3.88
N VAL A 146 8.45 -10.39 2.85
CA VAL A 146 7.54 -11.09 1.94
C VAL A 146 8.29 -11.61 0.72
N SER A 147 7.76 -12.66 0.11
CA SER A 147 8.22 -13.13 -1.20
C SER A 147 7.49 -12.38 -2.30
N ILE A 148 8.25 -11.89 -3.28
CA ILE A 148 7.66 -11.29 -4.48
C ILE A 148 7.13 -12.40 -5.38
N GLY A 149 5.84 -12.32 -5.72
CA GLY A 149 5.17 -13.26 -6.61
C GLY A 149 5.31 -12.88 -8.10
N ASN A 150 4.63 -13.66 -8.94
CA ASN A 150 4.53 -13.37 -10.37
C ASN A 150 3.09 -12.96 -10.70
N SER A 151 2.87 -11.67 -11.00
CA SER A 151 1.56 -11.13 -11.37
C SER A 151 1.02 -11.66 -12.71
N GLU A 152 1.87 -12.15 -13.61
CA GLU A 152 1.43 -12.75 -14.89
C GLU A 152 0.66 -14.05 -14.69
N SER A 153 0.83 -14.71 -13.54
CA SER A 153 0.10 -15.94 -13.20
C SER A 153 -1.31 -15.68 -12.71
N LEU A 154 -1.66 -14.43 -12.35
CA LEU A 154 -2.98 -14.06 -11.85
C LEU A 154 -4.04 -14.11 -12.94
N LYS A 155 -5.22 -14.58 -12.60
CA LYS A 155 -6.39 -14.67 -13.49
C LYS A 155 -7.54 -13.84 -12.95
N VAL A 156 -8.39 -13.37 -13.85
CA VAL A 156 -9.64 -12.71 -13.46
C VAL A 156 -10.50 -13.69 -12.67
N GLY A 157 -10.89 -13.31 -11.46
CA GLY A 157 -11.63 -14.15 -10.52
C GLY A 157 -10.77 -14.72 -9.38
N ASP A 158 -9.46 -14.52 -9.39
CA ASP A 158 -8.60 -14.91 -8.27
C ASP A 158 -8.81 -13.97 -7.06
N TRP A 159 -8.70 -14.55 -5.88
CA TRP A 159 -8.73 -13.77 -4.64
C TRP A 159 -7.42 -13.04 -4.43
N VAL A 160 -7.53 -11.76 -4.05
CA VAL A 160 -6.40 -10.91 -3.67
C VAL A 160 -6.69 -10.22 -2.34
N VAL A 161 -5.64 -9.97 -1.56
CA VAL A 161 -5.72 -9.28 -0.28
C VAL A 161 -4.77 -8.10 -0.31
N ALA A 162 -5.28 -6.90 0.01
CA ALA A 162 -4.46 -5.72 0.24
C ALA A 162 -4.19 -5.59 1.74
N ILE A 163 -2.91 -5.40 2.11
CA ILE A 163 -2.48 -5.23 3.49
C ILE A 163 -1.72 -3.91 3.58
N GLY A 164 -2.14 -3.04 4.50
CA GLY A 164 -1.49 -1.77 4.82
C GLY A 164 -1.29 -1.61 6.33
N SER A 165 -0.50 -0.64 6.73
CA SER A 165 -0.20 -0.28 8.13
C SER A 165 -0.71 1.12 8.44
#